data_8eafcbcf1fc9b71f2bb8fe1bac8d6279
#
_entry.id   8eafcbcf1fc9b71f2bb8fe1bac8d6279
#
_cell.length_a   1.000
_cell.length_b   1.000
_cell.length_c   1.000
_cell.angle_alpha   90.00
_cell.angle_beta   90.00
_cell.angle_gamma   90.00
#
_symmetry.space_group_name_H-M   'P 1'
#
loop_
_entity.id
_entity.type
_entity.pdbx_description
1 polymer ?
#
loop_
_entity_poly.entity_id
_entity_poly.type
_entity_poly.pdbx_seq_one_letter_code
_entity_poly.pdbx_strand_id
1 'polypeptide(L)'
;MKTKPQCASTNPNPVSETPLQDIYQIRTRAPGAAGSLPLTSEFLLNRPSGDLFGLTQNVGMGWNPSEVGRQQFLILSTQGGSRASDGRPIALGYHTGHWEIGLLVQAAAEEFRRLEALPFAGACSDPCDGRTQGTTGMFDSLPYRNDAAIVLRRLARSLPLRAGVLGIATCDKGLPAMMMAVAGLHQLPGVIVPGGVTLPPSNGEDAGAVQTLGVRFAHGLVSLAEAADLGCRACASPGGGCQFLGTAATSQVVSEALGLSLTHSALAPSGEPVWLELARASARALHALAARKATVKDVLTPAAIRNAMIVHAAFGGSTNLLLHVPAIAHAAGLPRPTVEDWIEVNRSVPRLVSVLPNGPVHHPTVRVFLAGGVPEVMLHLRRRGLLDTTVLTVTGRTLGENLDEWENSERRARFREILQKQDGVDPDEVIFSPERAKARGLTGTLAFPRGNLAPEGSVVKATSIDPSVVDADGVYRKEGPARVFVSEKAAMAAIKTGKIKAGDVLVLAGIGPLGTGMEETYQVTGALKNVPYGKHVALLTDARFSG
;
A
#
# COMPACT_ATOMS: atom_id res chain seq x y z
N MET A 1 28.83 51.50 32.77
CA MET A 1 29.56 50.54 31.95
C MET A 1 28.91 49.17 32.10
N LYS A 2 28.12 48.70 31.13
CA LYS A 2 27.50 47.39 31.11
C LYS A 2 28.29 46.53 30.14
N THR A 3 28.98 45.53 30.68
CA THR A 3 29.72 44.53 29.90
C THR A 3 28.73 43.62 29.18
N LYS A 4 28.83 43.55 27.83
CA LYS A 4 28.13 42.57 26.99
C LYS A 4 28.72 41.16 27.27
N PRO A 5 27.92 40.10 27.36
CA PRO A 5 28.45 38.75 27.37
C PRO A 5 28.96 38.39 25.97
N GLN A 6 30.23 38.03 25.87
CA GLN A 6 30.79 37.37 24.67
C GLN A 6 30.11 36.03 24.46
N CYS A 7 29.41 35.87 23.34
CA CYS A 7 28.92 34.61 22.86
C CYS A 7 30.12 33.79 22.34
N ALA A 8 30.59 32.83 23.09
CA ALA A 8 31.58 31.86 22.61
C ALA A 8 30.88 30.95 21.59
N SER A 9 31.18 31.11 20.34
CA SER A 9 30.80 30.18 19.27
C SER A 9 31.68 28.94 19.39
N THR A 10 31.23 27.95 20.16
CA THR A 10 31.76 26.58 20.04
C THR A 10 30.94 25.85 19.00
N ASN A 11 31.29 25.99 17.75
CA ASN A 11 30.88 25.03 16.72
C ASN A 11 31.85 23.84 16.87
N PRO A 12 31.47 22.70 17.44
CA PRO A 12 32.36 21.53 17.46
C PRO A 12 32.51 21.08 16.02
N ASN A 13 33.76 21.01 15.55
CA ASN A 13 34.09 20.42 14.27
C ASN A 13 33.72 18.92 14.37
N PRO A 14 32.70 18.40 13.61
CA PRO A 14 32.19 17.05 13.80
C PRO A 14 33.22 15.93 13.50
N VAL A 15 34.41 16.30 13.04
CA VAL A 15 35.53 15.37 12.77
C VAL A 15 36.45 15.19 13.99
N SER A 16 36.27 15.95 15.10
CA SER A 16 37.26 16.02 16.19
C SER A 16 36.99 15.10 17.40
N GLU A 17 35.95 14.28 17.40
CA GLU A 17 35.61 13.46 18.58
C GLU A 17 36.19 12.03 18.56
N THR A 18 36.75 11.57 17.43
CA THR A 18 37.46 10.28 17.39
C THR A 18 38.93 10.50 17.81
N PRO A 19 39.45 9.73 18.77
CA PRO A 19 40.86 9.82 19.13
C PRO A 19 41.72 9.71 17.87
N LEU A 20 42.52 10.73 17.57
CA LEU A 20 43.34 10.81 16.34
C LEU A 20 44.21 9.57 16.07
N GLN A 21 44.58 8.85 17.11
CA GLN A 21 45.38 7.62 16.98
C GLN A 21 44.59 6.46 16.36
N ASP A 22 43.27 6.37 16.57
CA ASP A 22 42.46 5.26 16.04
C ASP A 22 42.10 5.42 14.57
N ILE A 23 41.99 6.64 14.06
CA ILE A 23 41.69 6.88 12.64
C ILE A 23 42.80 6.49 11.69
N TYR A 24 44.04 6.34 12.19
CA TYR A 24 45.21 5.92 11.39
C TYR A 24 45.45 4.40 11.40
N GLN A 25 44.60 3.62 12.09
CA GLN A 25 44.70 2.15 12.11
C GLN A 25 44.10 1.56 10.83
N ILE A 26 44.81 1.64 9.73
CA ILE A 26 44.38 1.19 8.41
C ILE A 26 45.08 -0.11 8.04
N ARG A 27 44.28 -1.13 7.72
CA ARG A 27 44.78 -2.35 7.12
C ARG A 27 44.78 -2.24 5.60
N THR A 28 45.89 -2.56 4.95
CA THR A 28 46.01 -2.54 3.48
C THR A 28 45.76 -3.92 2.85
N ARG A 29 45.61 -4.96 3.67
CA ARG A 29 45.33 -6.35 3.24
C ARG A 29 44.40 -7.03 4.24
N ALA A 30 43.64 -7.98 3.73
CA ALA A 30 42.81 -8.89 4.54
C ALA A 30 43.04 -10.34 4.07
N PRO A 31 42.87 -11.34 4.95
CA PRO A 31 43.21 -12.74 4.61
C PRO A 31 42.29 -13.34 3.53
N GLY A 32 41.12 -12.74 3.27
CA GLY A 32 40.08 -13.35 2.43
C GLY A 32 39.36 -14.50 3.13
N ALA A 33 38.34 -15.06 2.46
CA ALA A 33 37.61 -16.21 2.97
C ALA A 33 38.41 -17.50 2.72
N ALA A 34 38.32 -18.45 3.66
CA ALA A 34 38.89 -19.79 3.49
C ALA A 34 37.95 -20.65 2.59
N GLY A 35 38.55 -21.58 1.83
CA GLY A 35 37.85 -22.50 0.95
C GLY A 35 38.08 -22.18 -0.54
N SER A 36 37.22 -22.76 -1.40
CA SER A 36 37.30 -22.58 -2.86
C SER A 36 35.89 -22.47 -3.44
N LEU A 37 35.76 -21.72 -4.52
CA LEU A 37 34.50 -21.59 -5.26
C LEU A 37 34.14 -22.93 -5.94
N PRO A 38 32.86 -23.30 -6.08
CA PRO A 38 32.41 -24.52 -6.75
C PRO A 38 32.46 -24.36 -8.28
N LEU A 39 33.66 -24.16 -8.83
CA LEU A 39 33.86 -23.91 -10.26
C LEU A 39 34.05 -25.23 -11.03
N THR A 40 33.55 -25.26 -12.25
CA THR A 40 33.80 -26.30 -13.23
C THR A 40 34.52 -25.71 -14.45
N SER A 41 35.22 -26.56 -15.23
CA SER A 41 35.82 -26.12 -16.50
C SER A 41 34.78 -25.53 -17.45
N GLU A 42 33.58 -26.13 -17.53
CA GLU A 42 32.48 -25.62 -18.34
C GLU A 42 32.04 -24.23 -17.88
N PHE A 43 31.93 -24.02 -16.56
CA PHE A 43 31.59 -22.70 -16.00
C PHE A 43 32.61 -21.63 -16.43
N LEU A 44 33.92 -21.93 -16.28
CA LEU A 44 34.96 -20.97 -16.62
C LEU A 44 35.08 -20.68 -18.12
N LEU A 45 34.77 -21.66 -18.97
CA LEU A 45 34.88 -21.50 -20.43
C LEU A 45 33.65 -20.84 -21.05
N ASN A 46 32.46 -21.08 -20.50
CA ASN A 46 31.19 -20.75 -21.19
C ASN A 46 30.33 -19.70 -20.49
N ARG A 47 30.63 -19.36 -19.21
CA ARG A 47 29.88 -18.38 -18.48
C ARG A 47 30.46 -16.97 -18.63
N PRO A 48 29.61 -15.91 -18.58
CA PRO A 48 30.10 -14.55 -18.51
C PRO A 48 30.98 -14.32 -17.30
N SER A 49 32.01 -13.48 -17.42
CA SER A 49 32.91 -13.14 -16.30
C SER A 49 32.16 -12.55 -15.08
N GLY A 50 31.02 -11.92 -15.32
CA GLY A 50 30.15 -11.40 -14.26
C GLY A 50 29.59 -12.49 -13.34
N ASP A 51 29.34 -13.70 -13.85
CA ASP A 51 28.87 -14.82 -13.02
C ASP A 51 29.96 -15.24 -12.01
N LEU A 52 31.21 -15.35 -12.48
CA LEU A 52 32.37 -15.65 -11.60
C LEU A 52 32.59 -14.54 -10.58
N PHE A 53 32.56 -13.27 -11.02
CA PHE A 53 32.71 -12.12 -10.15
C PHE A 53 31.61 -12.07 -9.08
N GLY A 54 30.38 -12.41 -9.45
CA GLY A 54 29.25 -12.53 -8.51
C GLY A 54 29.49 -13.58 -7.43
N LEU A 55 29.98 -14.77 -7.77
CA LEU A 55 30.33 -15.80 -6.78
C LEU A 55 31.40 -15.28 -5.81
N THR A 56 32.43 -14.61 -6.33
CA THR A 56 33.49 -14.00 -5.52
C THR A 56 32.94 -12.96 -4.55
N GLN A 57 32.02 -12.08 -5.02
CA GLN A 57 31.38 -11.08 -4.16
C GLN A 57 30.52 -11.72 -3.07
N ASN A 58 29.78 -12.78 -3.40
CA ASN A 58 28.96 -13.50 -2.43
C ASN A 58 29.78 -14.04 -1.27
N VAL A 59 30.96 -14.62 -1.57
CA VAL A 59 31.92 -15.06 -0.55
C VAL A 59 32.48 -13.87 0.23
N GLY A 60 32.82 -12.77 -0.46
CA GLY A 60 33.31 -11.54 0.17
C GLY A 60 32.31 -10.91 1.13
N MET A 61 31.01 -11.11 0.89
CA MET A 61 29.90 -10.70 1.79
C MET A 61 29.67 -11.69 2.95
N GLY A 62 30.50 -12.71 3.09
CA GLY A 62 30.44 -13.65 4.22
C GLY A 62 29.63 -14.93 3.96
N TRP A 63 29.25 -15.21 2.72
CA TRP A 63 28.55 -16.46 2.41
C TRP A 63 29.53 -17.62 2.27
N ASN A 64 29.10 -18.82 2.69
CA ASN A 64 29.95 -20.01 2.59
C ASN A 64 30.29 -20.33 1.12
N PRO A 65 31.58 -20.47 0.74
CA PRO A 65 31.96 -20.78 -0.63
C PRO A 65 31.27 -22.02 -1.22
N SER A 66 31.00 -23.06 -0.42
CA SER A 66 30.35 -24.29 -0.87
C SER A 66 28.86 -24.09 -1.22
N GLU A 67 28.26 -22.97 -0.81
CA GLU A 67 26.82 -22.68 -0.96
C GLU A 67 26.51 -21.61 -2.01
N VAL A 68 27.52 -20.89 -2.51
CA VAL A 68 27.31 -19.76 -3.43
C VAL A 68 26.77 -20.17 -4.81
N GLY A 69 26.80 -21.46 -5.16
CA GLY A 69 26.21 -22.01 -6.37
C GLY A 69 24.71 -22.35 -6.24
N ARG A 70 24.10 -22.14 -5.07
CA ARG A 70 22.67 -22.38 -4.85
C ARG A 70 21.79 -21.44 -5.66
N GLN A 71 20.53 -21.83 -5.84
CA GLN A 71 19.54 -21.05 -6.55
C GLN A 71 19.30 -19.68 -5.89
N GLN A 72 19.38 -18.60 -6.66
CA GLN A 72 19.32 -17.22 -6.16
C GLN A 72 17.89 -16.68 -6.21
N PHE A 73 17.43 -16.08 -5.12
CA PHE A 73 16.16 -15.33 -5.05
C PHE A 73 16.39 -13.90 -4.63
N LEU A 74 15.71 -12.98 -5.30
CA LEU A 74 15.81 -11.55 -5.00
C LEU A 74 14.59 -11.10 -4.19
N ILE A 75 14.84 -10.51 -3.03
CA ILE A 75 13.84 -9.81 -2.21
C ILE A 75 13.98 -8.32 -2.50
N LEU A 76 12.98 -7.73 -3.11
CA LEU A 76 12.86 -6.28 -3.30
C LEU A 76 11.94 -5.70 -2.24
N SER A 77 12.27 -4.55 -1.67
CA SER A 77 11.45 -3.95 -0.64
C SER A 77 11.39 -2.42 -0.69
N THR A 78 10.39 -1.85 0.00
CA THR A 78 10.29 -0.42 0.26
C THR A 78 10.83 -0.04 1.65
N GLN A 79 11.75 -0.83 2.17
CA GLN A 79 12.39 -0.60 3.47
C GLN A 79 13.07 0.77 3.53
N GLY A 80 13.00 1.42 4.70
CA GLY A 80 13.69 2.68 4.99
C GLY A 80 13.86 2.89 6.49
N GLY A 81 14.61 3.92 6.86
CA GLY A 81 14.94 4.17 8.26
C GLY A 81 16.01 3.23 8.81
N SER A 82 16.42 3.47 10.07
CA SER A 82 17.46 2.70 10.76
C SER A 82 17.17 2.63 12.26
N ARG A 83 17.44 1.47 12.88
CA ARG A 83 17.37 1.27 14.32
C ARG A 83 18.68 0.73 14.86
N ALA A 84 18.98 1.02 16.12
CA ALA A 84 20.06 0.39 16.86
C ALA A 84 19.75 -1.09 17.14
N SER A 85 20.75 -1.84 17.61
CA SER A 85 20.60 -3.25 17.97
C SER A 85 19.59 -3.48 19.11
N ASP A 86 19.36 -2.49 19.94
CA ASP A 86 18.35 -2.49 21.01
C ASP A 86 16.92 -2.11 20.54
N GLY A 87 16.73 -1.91 19.22
CA GLY A 87 15.45 -1.53 18.61
C GLY A 87 15.13 -0.04 18.67
N ARG A 88 15.96 0.79 19.28
CA ARG A 88 15.78 2.24 19.38
C ARG A 88 15.95 2.90 18.00
N PRO A 89 15.06 3.84 17.58
CA PRO A 89 15.19 4.53 16.31
C PRO A 89 16.45 5.42 16.29
N ILE A 90 17.28 5.26 15.24
CA ILE A 90 18.44 6.12 14.94
C ILE A 90 18.04 7.13 13.86
N ALA A 91 17.44 6.65 12.76
CA ALA A 91 16.91 7.47 11.69
C ALA A 91 15.50 6.98 11.34
N LEU A 92 14.54 7.92 11.26
CA LEU A 92 13.17 7.59 10.91
C LEU A 92 13.03 7.33 9.41
N GLY A 93 12.17 6.40 9.02
CA GLY A 93 11.64 6.30 7.67
C GLY A 93 10.57 7.36 7.41
N TYR A 94 10.05 7.41 6.19
CA TYR A 94 9.01 8.37 5.83
C TYR A 94 7.65 8.07 6.47
N HIS A 95 7.38 6.83 6.86
CA HIS A 95 6.20 6.43 7.63
C HIS A 95 6.52 5.29 8.61
N THR A 96 5.56 4.93 9.47
CA THR A 96 5.74 3.97 10.56
C THR A 96 6.11 2.55 10.09
N GLY A 97 5.81 2.18 8.84
CA GLY A 97 6.05 0.85 8.30
C GLY A 97 7.40 0.64 7.62
N HIS A 98 8.21 1.68 7.43
CA HIS A 98 9.40 1.57 6.58
C HIS A 98 10.48 0.65 7.16
N TRP A 99 10.79 0.79 8.43
CA TRP A 99 11.78 -0.08 9.06
C TRP A 99 11.24 -1.50 9.25
N GLU A 100 9.98 -1.60 9.60
CA GLU A 100 9.28 -2.86 9.88
C GLU A 100 9.20 -3.77 8.63
N ILE A 101 9.17 -3.19 7.43
CA ILE A 101 9.33 -3.97 6.19
C ILE A 101 10.62 -4.80 6.20
N GLY A 102 11.68 -4.31 6.84
CA GLY A 102 12.91 -5.06 7.03
C GLY A 102 12.75 -6.36 7.82
N LEU A 103 11.79 -6.43 8.73
CA LEU A 103 11.47 -7.67 9.46
C LEU A 103 10.85 -8.73 8.54
N LEU A 104 10.02 -8.33 7.57
CA LEU A 104 9.51 -9.25 6.54
C LEU A 104 10.62 -9.71 5.60
N VAL A 105 11.54 -8.80 5.23
CA VAL A 105 12.73 -9.15 4.42
C VAL A 105 13.56 -10.18 5.15
N GLN A 106 13.82 -9.98 6.44
CA GLN A 106 14.57 -10.92 7.26
C GLN A 106 13.86 -12.29 7.34
N ALA A 107 12.57 -12.31 7.67
CA ALA A 107 11.79 -13.55 7.78
C ALA A 107 11.79 -14.35 6.46
N ALA A 108 11.64 -13.67 5.32
CA ALA A 108 11.70 -14.30 4.00
C ALA A 108 13.12 -14.81 3.66
N ALA A 109 14.16 -14.04 3.99
CA ALA A 109 15.54 -14.43 3.74
C ALA A 109 15.95 -15.66 4.56
N GLU A 110 15.55 -15.70 5.85
CA GLU A 110 15.75 -16.86 6.71
C GLU A 110 15.06 -18.11 6.15
N GLU A 111 13.84 -17.95 5.61
CA GLU A 111 13.11 -19.06 5.00
C GLU A 111 13.77 -19.55 3.71
N PHE A 112 14.26 -18.67 2.83
CA PHE A 112 15.04 -19.08 1.66
C PHE A 112 16.30 -19.86 2.06
N ARG A 113 16.98 -19.47 3.14
CA ARG A 113 18.12 -20.24 3.67
C ARG A 113 17.72 -21.64 4.12
N ARG A 114 16.56 -21.80 4.77
CA ARG A 114 16.01 -23.12 5.15
C ARG A 114 15.69 -23.98 3.93
N LEU A 115 15.31 -23.33 2.83
CA LEU A 115 15.05 -23.98 1.53
C LEU A 115 16.33 -24.22 0.72
N GLU A 116 17.50 -24.05 1.35
CA GLU A 116 18.81 -24.20 0.72
C GLU A 116 19.02 -23.27 -0.49
N ALA A 117 18.38 -22.13 -0.51
CA ALA A 117 18.51 -21.10 -1.54
C ALA A 117 19.39 -19.94 -1.05
N LEU A 118 19.85 -19.11 -1.98
CA LEU A 118 20.66 -17.92 -1.73
C LEU A 118 19.81 -16.66 -1.86
N PRO A 119 19.39 -16.02 -0.76
CA PRO A 119 18.61 -14.79 -0.79
C PRO A 119 19.50 -13.57 -1.04
N PHE A 120 19.02 -12.67 -1.89
CA PHE A 120 19.52 -11.30 -2.06
C PHE A 120 18.44 -10.31 -1.64
N ALA A 121 18.82 -9.17 -1.09
CA ALA A 121 17.90 -8.11 -0.73
C ALA A 121 18.33 -6.78 -1.35
N GLY A 122 17.34 -6.05 -1.90
CA GLY A 122 17.50 -4.69 -2.42
C GLY A 122 16.30 -3.83 -2.02
N ALA A 123 16.51 -2.53 -1.84
CA ALA A 123 15.46 -1.63 -1.42
C ALA A 123 15.38 -0.37 -2.28
N CYS A 124 14.14 0.14 -2.45
CA CYS A 124 13.83 1.46 -2.95
C CYS A 124 12.74 2.02 -2.05
N SER A 125 13.12 2.86 -1.06
CA SER A 125 12.19 3.42 -0.08
C SER A 125 11.16 4.33 -0.74
N ASP A 126 9.94 4.39 -0.19
CA ASP A 126 8.84 5.16 -0.75
C ASP A 126 8.47 6.39 0.10
N PRO A 127 7.94 7.47 -0.49
CA PRO A 127 7.39 8.60 0.26
C PRO A 127 6.09 8.20 0.95
N CYS A 128 5.65 9.04 1.89
CA CYS A 128 4.35 8.92 2.52
C CYS A 128 3.44 10.06 2.06
N ASP A 129 2.39 9.74 1.30
CA ASP A 129 1.44 10.75 0.82
C ASP A 129 0.75 11.49 1.99
N GLY A 130 0.47 10.81 3.10
CA GLY A 130 -0.05 11.45 4.30
C GLY A 130 0.88 12.53 4.87
N ARG A 131 2.19 12.33 4.79
CA ARG A 131 3.19 13.31 5.25
C ARG A 131 3.33 14.50 4.28
N THR A 132 3.09 14.29 3.01
CA THR A 132 3.26 15.32 1.97
C THR A 132 1.97 16.08 1.66
N GLN A 133 0.83 15.68 2.24
CA GLN A 133 -0.46 16.36 2.05
C GLN A 133 -0.36 17.88 2.29
N GLY A 134 -0.84 18.68 1.32
CA GLY A 134 -0.80 20.14 1.37
C GLY A 134 0.58 20.77 1.23
N THR A 135 1.58 19.97 0.84
CA THR A 135 2.94 20.46 0.52
C THR A 135 3.31 20.15 -0.93
N THR A 136 4.36 20.78 -1.44
CA THR A 136 4.89 20.52 -2.80
C THR A 136 5.38 19.07 -2.98
N GLY A 137 5.66 18.33 -1.89
CA GLY A 137 6.05 16.93 -1.95
C GLY A 137 4.97 16.02 -2.56
N MET A 138 3.68 16.44 -2.56
CA MET A 138 2.62 15.70 -3.23
C MET A 138 2.77 15.65 -4.76
N PHE A 139 3.46 16.61 -5.37
CA PHE A 139 3.68 16.63 -6.82
C PHE A 139 4.57 15.48 -7.29
N ASP A 140 5.40 14.93 -6.41
CA ASP A 140 6.27 13.80 -6.71
C ASP A 140 5.60 12.43 -6.50
N SER A 141 4.39 12.38 -5.98
CA SER A 141 3.73 11.13 -5.59
C SER A 141 3.54 10.15 -6.77
N LEU A 142 2.97 10.59 -7.88
CA LEU A 142 2.80 9.74 -9.07
C LEU A 142 4.11 9.55 -9.87
N PRO A 143 4.94 10.57 -10.09
CA PRO A 143 6.27 10.40 -10.66
C PRO A 143 7.10 9.37 -9.90
N TYR A 144 7.15 9.43 -8.58
CA TYR A 144 7.84 8.44 -7.75
C TYR A 144 7.39 7.00 -8.06
N ARG A 145 6.07 6.75 -8.15
CA ARG A 145 5.56 5.39 -8.46
C ARG A 145 6.18 4.85 -9.75
N ASN A 146 6.25 5.67 -10.79
CA ASN A 146 6.80 5.27 -12.09
C ASN A 146 8.31 5.04 -12.01
N ASP A 147 9.04 5.95 -11.37
CA ASP A 147 10.49 5.87 -11.23
C ASP A 147 10.91 4.70 -10.36
N ALA A 148 10.24 4.47 -9.24
CA ALA A 148 10.48 3.34 -8.36
C ALA A 148 10.24 2.00 -9.08
N ALA A 149 9.18 1.88 -9.87
CA ALA A 149 8.94 0.67 -10.67
C ALA A 149 10.10 0.40 -11.66
N ILE A 150 10.65 1.45 -12.27
CA ILE A 150 11.82 1.34 -13.16
C ILE A 150 13.08 0.94 -12.36
N VAL A 151 13.33 1.59 -11.22
CA VAL A 151 14.49 1.29 -10.36
C VAL A 151 14.44 -0.16 -9.87
N LEU A 152 13.31 -0.60 -9.34
CA LEU A 152 13.12 -1.97 -8.84
C LEU A 152 13.34 -3.02 -9.96
N ARG A 153 12.84 -2.75 -11.17
CA ARG A 153 13.11 -3.63 -12.35
C ARG A 153 14.59 -3.66 -12.72
N ARG A 154 15.29 -2.52 -12.63
CA ARG A 154 16.74 -2.45 -12.91
C ARG A 154 17.53 -3.22 -11.87
N LEU A 155 17.20 -3.10 -10.58
CA LEU A 155 17.81 -3.89 -9.51
C LEU A 155 17.60 -5.39 -9.76
N ALA A 156 16.40 -5.83 -10.14
CA ALA A 156 16.14 -7.21 -10.48
C ALA A 156 17.01 -7.68 -11.67
N ARG A 157 17.15 -6.87 -12.70
CA ARG A 157 17.96 -7.21 -13.89
C ARG A 157 19.46 -7.25 -13.59
N SER A 158 19.91 -6.52 -12.55
CA SER A 158 21.32 -6.49 -12.13
C SER A 158 21.75 -7.75 -11.37
N LEU A 159 20.83 -8.67 -11.07
CA LEU A 159 21.12 -10.00 -10.55
C LEU A 159 20.81 -11.06 -11.63
N PRO A 160 21.74 -11.38 -12.54
CA PRO A 160 21.44 -12.19 -13.74
C PRO A 160 20.92 -13.59 -13.44
N LEU A 161 21.41 -14.23 -12.38
CA LEU A 161 21.12 -15.63 -12.03
C LEU A 161 19.89 -15.81 -11.11
N ARG A 162 19.11 -14.76 -10.90
CA ARG A 162 17.89 -14.84 -10.08
C ARG A 162 16.89 -15.83 -10.63
N ALA A 163 16.37 -16.68 -9.78
CA ALA A 163 15.33 -17.67 -10.11
C ALA A 163 13.90 -17.11 -9.91
N GLY A 164 13.76 -16.04 -9.11
CA GLY A 164 12.48 -15.39 -8.85
C GLY A 164 12.64 -14.11 -8.05
N VAL A 165 11.55 -13.35 -7.94
CA VAL A 165 11.50 -12.06 -7.26
C VAL A 165 10.36 -12.05 -6.23
N LEU A 166 10.71 -11.76 -4.97
CA LEU A 166 9.77 -11.49 -3.88
C LEU A 166 9.70 -9.98 -3.66
N GLY A 167 8.54 -9.37 -3.91
CA GLY A 167 8.32 -7.94 -3.69
C GLY A 167 7.61 -7.69 -2.37
N ILE A 168 8.25 -6.99 -1.42
CA ILE A 168 7.69 -6.65 -0.11
C ILE A 168 7.48 -5.14 -0.05
N ALA A 169 6.23 -4.69 0.01
CA ALA A 169 5.93 -3.27 -0.05
C ALA A 169 4.63 -2.91 0.69
N THR A 170 4.54 -1.65 1.07
CA THR A 170 3.34 -1.05 1.63
C THR A 170 3.17 0.36 1.06
N CYS A 171 2.22 1.13 1.60
CA CYS A 171 1.95 2.52 1.27
C CYS A 171 1.37 2.78 -0.14
N ASP A 172 0.97 4.05 -0.35
CA ASP A 172 0.12 4.47 -1.47
C ASP A 172 0.78 4.33 -2.84
N LYS A 173 2.10 4.48 -2.91
CA LYS A 173 2.86 4.41 -4.18
C LYS A 173 3.87 3.27 -4.20
N GLY A 174 4.42 2.89 -3.05
CA GLY A 174 5.41 1.82 -2.95
C GLY A 174 4.87 0.46 -3.39
N LEU A 175 3.69 0.07 -2.91
CA LEU A 175 3.08 -1.20 -3.29
C LEU A 175 2.61 -1.23 -4.77
N PRO A 176 1.94 -0.20 -5.32
CA PRO A 176 1.68 -0.12 -6.76
C PRO A 176 2.95 -0.17 -7.61
N ALA A 177 4.02 0.55 -7.21
CA ALA A 177 5.31 0.50 -7.90
C ALA A 177 5.92 -0.91 -7.90
N MET A 178 5.84 -1.61 -6.76
CA MET A 178 6.31 -2.99 -6.63
C MET A 178 5.51 -3.95 -7.52
N MET A 179 4.16 -3.82 -7.55
CA MET A 179 3.32 -4.60 -8.46
C MET A 179 3.67 -4.33 -9.93
N MET A 180 3.89 -3.07 -10.31
CA MET A 180 4.34 -2.72 -11.67
C MET A 180 5.72 -3.31 -11.99
N ALA A 181 6.65 -3.30 -11.03
CA ALA A 181 7.98 -3.87 -11.20
C ALA A 181 7.91 -5.38 -11.43
N VAL A 182 7.17 -6.11 -10.59
CA VAL A 182 6.97 -7.56 -10.70
C VAL A 182 6.21 -7.91 -12.00
N ALA A 183 5.15 -7.16 -12.32
CA ALA A 183 4.41 -7.31 -13.58
C ALA A 183 5.33 -7.12 -14.81
N GLY A 184 6.24 -6.15 -14.77
CA GLY A 184 7.23 -5.92 -15.84
C GLY A 184 8.35 -6.97 -15.92
N LEU A 185 8.46 -7.85 -14.94
CA LEU A 185 9.34 -9.01 -14.90
C LEU A 185 8.58 -10.32 -15.20
N HIS A 186 7.52 -10.24 -15.96
CA HIS A 186 6.51 -11.28 -16.19
C HIS A 186 7.03 -12.65 -16.65
N GLN A 187 8.27 -12.74 -17.13
CA GLN A 187 8.90 -14.00 -17.51
C GLN A 187 9.59 -14.73 -16.33
N LEU A 188 9.54 -14.17 -15.13
CA LEU A 188 10.08 -14.75 -13.92
C LEU A 188 8.97 -15.16 -12.95
N PRO A 189 9.22 -16.14 -12.08
CA PRO A 189 8.43 -16.31 -10.88
C PRO A 189 8.45 -15.03 -10.04
N GLY A 190 7.28 -14.61 -9.54
CA GLY A 190 7.18 -13.40 -8.73
C GLY A 190 6.03 -13.51 -7.73
N VAL A 191 6.24 -13.04 -6.51
CA VAL A 191 5.26 -13.01 -5.43
C VAL A 191 5.31 -11.63 -4.75
N ILE A 192 4.15 -11.09 -4.40
CA ILE A 192 4.03 -9.87 -3.59
C ILE A 192 3.68 -10.23 -2.15
N VAL A 193 4.39 -9.62 -1.22
CA VAL A 193 4.09 -9.65 0.22
C VAL A 193 3.55 -8.28 0.62
N PRO A 194 2.26 -8.16 0.92
CA PRO A 194 1.70 -6.91 1.45
C PRO A 194 2.31 -6.57 2.81
N GLY A 195 2.67 -5.29 3.00
CA GLY A 195 3.30 -4.83 4.23
C GLY A 195 2.39 -4.77 5.46
N GLY A 196 1.10 -5.11 5.31
CA GLY A 196 0.14 -5.14 6.40
C GLY A 196 -0.42 -3.76 6.78
N VAL A 197 -1.08 -3.69 7.93
CA VAL A 197 -1.73 -2.47 8.43
C VAL A 197 -1.37 -2.19 9.88
N THR A 198 -1.30 -0.91 10.23
CA THR A 198 -1.16 -0.43 11.60
C THR A 198 -2.45 -0.69 12.38
N LEU A 199 -2.36 -1.02 13.67
CA LEU A 199 -3.52 -1.13 14.54
C LEU A 199 -4.10 0.24 14.90
N PRO A 200 -5.42 0.37 15.06
CA PRO A 200 -6.03 1.58 15.59
C PRO A 200 -5.66 1.80 17.05
N PRO A 201 -5.65 3.04 17.56
CA PRO A 201 -5.44 3.30 18.98
C PRO A 201 -6.61 2.75 19.81
N SER A 202 -6.30 2.29 21.02
CA SER A 202 -7.32 1.85 21.98
C SER A 202 -8.26 3.00 22.38
N ASN A 203 -7.72 4.21 22.47
CA ASN A 203 -8.45 5.45 22.73
C ASN A 203 -7.92 6.52 21.77
N GLY A 204 -8.82 7.17 21.04
CA GLY A 204 -8.45 8.22 20.09
C GLY A 204 -9.01 7.97 18.67
N GLU A 205 -8.40 8.63 17.72
CA GLU A 205 -8.81 8.62 16.32
C GLU A 205 -7.71 8.01 15.43
N ASP A 206 -8.10 7.56 14.25
CA ASP A 206 -7.16 7.02 13.26
C ASP A 206 -6.25 8.11 12.65
N ALA A 207 -5.18 7.67 11.99
CA ALA A 207 -4.18 8.59 11.41
C ALA A 207 -4.75 9.51 10.30
N GLY A 208 -5.85 9.14 9.66
CA GLY A 208 -6.53 10.00 8.68
C GLY A 208 -7.25 11.15 9.36
N ALA A 209 -7.89 10.92 10.50
CA ALA A 209 -8.60 11.95 11.26
C ALA A 209 -7.65 13.04 11.77
N VAL A 210 -6.38 12.73 12.07
CA VAL A 210 -5.38 13.71 12.50
C VAL A 210 -5.18 14.84 11.49
N GLN A 211 -5.28 14.56 10.20
CA GLN A 211 -5.13 15.58 9.16
C GLN A 211 -6.27 16.63 9.16
N THR A 212 -7.36 16.35 9.87
CA THR A 212 -8.52 17.26 10.02
C THR A 212 -8.41 18.15 11.26
N LEU A 213 -7.48 17.90 12.18
CA LEU A 213 -7.38 18.60 13.45
C LEU A 213 -7.24 20.12 13.27
N GLY A 214 -6.48 20.57 12.27
CA GLY A 214 -6.28 21.99 12.02
C GLY A 214 -7.57 22.75 11.65
N VAL A 215 -8.49 22.15 10.89
CA VAL A 215 -9.78 22.77 10.56
C VAL A 215 -10.74 22.65 11.72
N ARG A 216 -10.76 21.51 12.41
CA ARG A 216 -11.60 21.32 13.62
C ARG A 216 -11.24 22.32 14.71
N PHE A 217 -9.94 22.55 14.94
CA PHE A 217 -9.46 23.58 15.86
C PHE A 217 -9.89 24.99 15.42
N ALA A 218 -9.76 25.33 14.13
CA ALA A 218 -10.17 26.64 13.61
C ALA A 218 -11.69 26.93 13.79
N HIS A 219 -12.51 25.88 13.89
CA HIS A 219 -13.96 25.98 14.11
C HIS A 219 -14.38 25.69 15.58
N GLY A 220 -13.42 25.61 16.50
CA GLY A 220 -13.70 25.37 17.91
C GLY A 220 -14.23 23.97 18.25
N LEU A 221 -14.07 22.99 17.36
CA LEU A 221 -14.54 21.61 17.53
C LEU A 221 -13.56 20.74 18.33
N VAL A 222 -12.35 21.19 18.54
CA VAL A 222 -11.31 20.53 19.33
C VAL A 222 -10.42 21.61 19.95
N SER A 223 -10.01 21.41 21.19
CA SER A 223 -9.01 22.27 21.84
C SER A 223 -7.58 21.91 21.38
N LEU A 224 -6.62 22.80 21.63
CA LEU A 224 -5.21 22.53 21.34
C LEU A 224 -4.68 21.30 22.11
N ALA A 225 -5.09 21.14 23.38
CA ALA A 225 -4.68 20.01 24.20
C ALA A 225 -5.24 18.68 23.68
N GLU A 226 -6.52 18.65 23.33
CA GLU A 226 -7.15 17.47 22.71
C GLU A 226 -6.51 17.13 21.36
N ALA A 227 -6.24 18.13 20.51
CA ALA A 227 -5.58 17.92 19.22
C ALA A 227 -4.17 17.33 19.38
N ALA A 228 -3.40 17.83 20.37
CA ALA A 228 -2.06 17.30 20.68
C ALA A 228 -2.12 15.84 21.17
N ASP A 229 -3.09 15.52 22.00
CA ASP A 229 -3.31 14.19 22.55
C ASP A 229 -3.76 13.18 21.47
N LEU A 230 -4.76 13.53 20.66
CA LEU A 230 -5.23 12.72 19.54
C LEU A 230 -4.11 12.46 18.51
N GLY A 231 -3.35 13.52 18.17
CA GLY A 231 -2.23 13.40 17.23
C GLY A 231 -1.11 12.48 17.73
N CYS A 232 -0.84 12.48 19.03
CA CYS A 232 0.18 11.63 19.64
C CYS A 232 -0.13 10.13 19.51
N ARG A 233 -1.41 9.74 19.56
CA ARG A 233 -1.84 8.34 19.63
C ARG A 233 -2.22 7.72 18.28
N ALA A 234 -2.48 8.51 17.26
CA ALA A 234 -3.10 8.06 16.02
C ALA A 234 -2.36 6.93 15.29
N CYS A 235 -1.03 6.93 15.32
CA CYS A 235 -0.20 5.82 14.80
C CYS A 235 0.12 4.85 15.95
N ALA A 236 -0.85 4.03 16.35
CA ALA A 236 -0.84 3.30 17.61
C ALA A 236 0.12 2.11 17.65
N SER A 237 0.44 1.50 16.50
CA SER A 237 1.43 0.42 16.41
C SER A 237 2.45 0.71 15.32
N PRO A 238 3.70 0.20 15.45
CA PRO A 238 4.67 0.28 14.37
C PRO A 238 4.27 -0.64 13.21
N GLY A 239 4.69 -0.27 12.01
CA GLY A 239 4.55 -1.11 10.82
C GLY A 239 3.31 -0.82 9.98
N GLY A 240 3.27 -1.43 8.80
CA GLY A 240 2.14 -1.46 7.89
C GLY A 240 1.73 -0.15 7.24
N GLY A 241 0.60 -0.22 6.56
CA GLY A 241 -0.15 0.92 6.03
C GLY A 241 -1.15 1.47 7.05
N CYS A 242 -2.02 2.40 6.60
CA CYS A 242 -2.98 3.04 7.50
C CYS A 242 -4.12 2.11 7.94
N GLN A 243 -4.79 2.46 9.05
CA GLN A 243 -5.89 1.72 9.65
C GLN A 243 -7.19 1.78 8.84
N PHE A 244 -7.25 2.62 7.81
CA PHE A 244 -8.41 2.84 6.96
C PHE A 244 -8.17 2.36 5.51
N LEU A 245 -9.25 2.14 4.75
CA LEU A 245 -9.19 1.69 3.37
C LEU A 245 -8.87 2.85 2.41
N GLY A 246 -7.69 3.44 2.57
CA GLY A 246 -7.08 4.33 1.58
C GLY A 246 -6.37 3.54 0.48
N THR A 247 -5.50 4.21 -0.29
CA THR A 247 -4.76 3.58 -1.40
C THR A 247 -3.81 2.48 -0.91
N ALA A 248 -3.13 2.69 0.22
CA ALA A 248 -2.22 1.71 0.80
C ALA A 248 -2.93 0.36 1.06
N ALA A 249 -4.04 0.38 1.77
CA ALA A 249 -4.82 -0.82 2.08
C ALA A 249 -5.51 -1.41 0.83
N THR A 250 -6.07 -0.56 -0.04
CA THR A 250 -6.70 -1.03 -1.29
C THR A 250 -5.69 -1.68 -2.23
N SER A 251 -4.44 -1.20 -2.28
CA SER A 251 -3.38 -1.84 -3.08
C SER A 251 -3.05 -3.24 -2.58
N GLN A 252 -3.11 -3.49 -1.27
CA GLN A 252 -2.96 -4.83 -0.70
C GLN A 252 -4.11 -5.74 -1.14
N VAL A 253 -5.35 -5.26 -1.05
CA VAL A 253 -6.54 -5.98 -1.53
C VAL A 253 -6.41 -6.34 -3.00
N VAL A 254 -5.98 -5.40 -3.83
CA VAL A 254 -5.78 -5.61 -5.28
C VAL A 254 -4.66 -6.59 -5.55
N SER A 255 -3.53 -6.56 -4.81
CA SER A 255 -2.43 -7.50 -5.03
C SER A 255 -2.85 -8.96 -4.77
N GLU A 256 -3.69 -9.19 -3.76
CA GLU A 256 -4.26 -10.51 -3.48
C GLU A 256 -5.30 -10.90 -4.54
N ALA A 257 -6.16 -9.96 -4.94
CA ALA A 257 -7.17 -10.18 -5.98
C ALA A 257 -6.59 -10.48 -7.37
N LEU A 258 -5.40 -9.95 -7.68
CA LEU A 258 -4.62 -10.27 -8.88
C LEU A 258 -3.99 -11.67 -8.83
N GLY A 259 -4.06 -12.36 -7.69
CA GLY A 259 -3.35 -13.61 -7.46
C GLY A 259 -1.84 -13.46 -7.25
N LEU A 260 -1.32 -12.22 -7.09
CA LEU A 260 0.11 -11.95 -6.87
C LEU A 260 0.54 -12.11 -5.41
N SER A 261 -0.40 -12.15 -4.47
CA SER A 261 -0.16 -12.37 -3.04
C SER A 261 -0.88 -13.63 -2.57
N LEU A 262 -0.43 -14.19 -1.44
CA LEU A 262 -1.06 -15.37 -0.86
C LEU A 262 -2.49 -15.08 -0.41
N THR A 263 -3.33 -16.09 -0.44
CA THR A 263 -4.70 -16.04 0.09
C THR A 263 -4.70 -15.60 1.55
N HIS A 264 -5.53 -14.61 1.88
CA HIS A 264 -5.63 -14.01 3.21
C HIS A 264 -4.29 -13.41 3.71
N SER A 265 -3.61 -12.65 2.84
CA SER A 265 -2.38 -11.92 3.19
C SER A 265 -2.59 -10.41 3.26
N ALA A 266 -3.53 -9.86 2.50
CA ALA A 266 -3.84 -8.44 2.53
C ALA A 266 -4.44 -8.00 3.87
N LEU A 267 -4.04 -6.82 4.34
CA LEU A 267 -4.53 -6.18 5.58
C LEU A 267 -4.10 -6.88 6.88
N ALA A 268 -3.11 -7.78 6.83
CA ALA A 268 -2.59 -8.44 8.02
C ALA A 268 -2.04 -7.39 9.02
N PRO A 269 -2.32 -7.54 10.33
CA PRO A 269 -1.81 -6.62 11.34
C PRO A 269 -0.29 -6.71 11.44
N SER A 270 0.39 -5.58 11.25
CA SER A 270 1.85 -5.51 11.30
C SER A 270 2.39 -5.78 12.70
N GLY A 271 3.51 -6.50 12.76
CA GLY A 271 4.15 -6.87 14.03
C GLY A 271 3.61 -8.15 14.66
N GLU A 272 2.47 -8.66 14.19
CA GLU A 272 1.88 -9.89 14.71
C GLU A 272 2.55 -11.15 14.10
N PRO A 273 2.53 -12.30 14.80
CA PRO A 273 3.15 -13.54 14.29
C PRO A 273 2.65 -13.96 12.91
N VAL A 274 1.36 -13.77 12.62
CA VAL A 274 0.75 -14.07 11.31
C VAL A 274 1.38 -13.27 10.19
N TRP A 275 1.74 -12.02 10.44
CA TRP A 275 2.35 -11.12 9.47
C TRP A 275 3.75 -11.60 9.04
N LEU A 276 4.58 -12.04 10.01
CA LEU A 276 5.89 -12.64 9.73
C LEU A 276 5.76 -13.99 9.00
N GLU A 277 4.79 -14.81 9.39
CA GLU A 277 4.54 -16.10 8.75
C GLU A 277 4.12 -15.96 7.29
N LEU A 278 3.37 -14.90 6.95
CA LEU A 278 3.01 -14.61 5.56
C LEU A 278 4.25 -14.33 4.68
N ALA A 279 5.26 -13.67 5.22
CA ALA A 279 6.52 -13.47 4.48
C ALA A 279 7.27 -14.80 4.24
N ARG A 280 7.34 -15.66 5.27
CA ARG A 280 7.92 -17.01 5.13
C ARG A 280 7.16 -17.86 4.13
N ALA A 281 5.83 -17.91 4.25
CA ALA A 281 4.98 -18.66 3.33
C ALA A 281 5.10 -18.16 1.89
N SER A 282 5.26 -16.84 1.69
CA SER A 282 5.49 -16.25 0.37
C SER A 282 6.85 -16.64 -0.23
N ALA A 283 7.89 -16.76 0.61
CA ALA A 283 9.19 -17.28 0.16
C ALA A 283 9.07 -18.76 -0.27
N ARG A 284 8.35 -19.59 0.49
CA ARG A 284 8.06 -20.98 0.10
C ARG A 284 7.28 -21.06 -1.22
N ALA A 285 6.26 -20.22 -1.37
CA ALA A 285 5.47 -20.16 -2.60
C ALA A 285 6.33 -19.76 -3.81
N LEU A 286 7.17 -18.75 -3.68
CA LEU A 286 8.08 -18.34 -4.76
C LEU A 286 9.06 -19.44 -5.13
N HIS A 287 9.64 -20.13 -4.14
CA HIS A 287 10.54 -21.27 -4.37
C HIS A 287 9.82 -22.39 -5.13
N ALA A 288 8.57 -22.71 -4.75
CA ALA A 288 7.76 -23.72 -5.42
C ALA A 288 7.37 -23.32 -6.85
N LEU A 289 7.05 -22.04 -7.09
CA LEU A 289 6.79 -21.51 -8.44
C LEU A 289 8.02 -21.62 -9.34
N ALA A 290 9.22 -21.30 -8.81
CA ALA A 290 10.47 -21.43 -9.56
C ALA A 290 10.74 -22.90 -9.94
N ALA A 291 10.52 -23.84 -9.03
CA ALA A 291 10.66 -25.27 -9.32
C ALA A 291 9.69 -25.76 -10.41
N ARG A 292 8.48 -25.20 -10.47
CA ARG A 292 7.46 -25.50 -11.50
C ARG A 292 7.64 -24.70 -12.79
N LYS A 293 8.58 -23.74 -12.82
CA LYS A 293 8.77 -22.76 -13.90
C LYS A 293 7.52 -21.93 -14.21
N ALA A 294 6.64 -21.75 -13.21
CA ALA A 294 5.48 -20.88 -13.31
C ALA A 294 5.91 -19.43 -13.10
N THR A 295 5.45 -18.55 -13.95
CA THR A 295 5.89 -17.15 -14.02
C THR A 295 4.76 -16.19 -13.70
N VAL A 296 5.09 -14.91 -13.51
CA VAL A 296 4.06 -13.86 -13.33
C VAL A 296 3.09 -13.79 -14.52
N LYS A 297 3.54 -14.13 -15.74
CA LYS A 297 2.67 -14.16 -16.92
C LYS A 297 1.56 -15.20 -16.81
N ASP A 298 1.81 -16.31 -16.11
CA ASP A 298 0.82 -17.38 -15.92
C ASP A 298 -0.25 -16.96 -14.88
N VAL A 299 0.12 -16.10 -13.94
CA VAL A 299 -0.76 -15.57 -12.88
C VAL A 299 -1.49 -14.31 -13.33
N LEU A 300 -0.74 -13.32 -13.84
CA LEU A 300 -1.27 -12.02 -14.21
C LEU A 300 -1.83 -12.04 -15.63
N THR A 301 -3.12 -12.29 -15.73
CA THR A 301 -3.88 -12.41 -16.98
C THR A 301 -4.95 -11.32 -17.09
N PRO A 302 -5.56 -11.07 -18.25
CA PRO A 302 -6.72 -10.16 -18.36
C PRO A 302 -7.87 -10.54 -17.40
N ALA A 303 -8.10 -11.83 -17.17
CA ALA A 303 -9.11 -12.32 -16.23
C ALA A 303 -8.73 -11.98 -14.78
N ALA A 304 -7.46 -12.10 -14.40
CA ALA A 304 -6.97 -11.67 -13.07
C ALA A 304 -7.12 -10.16 -12.86
N ILE A 305 -6.84 -9.34 -13.89
CA ILE A 305 -7.09 -7.88 -13.85
C ILE A 305 -8.58 -7.60 -13.62
N ARG A 306 -9.48 -8.29 -14.35
CA ARG A 306 -10.93 -8.13 -14.16
C ARG A 306 -11.38 -8.56 -12.77
N ASN A 307 -10.90 -9.68 -12.23
CA ASN A 307 -11.17 -10.11 -10.86
C ASN A 307 -10.75 -9.03 -9.85
N ALA A 308 -9.58 -8.42 -10.03
CA ALA A 308 -9.10 -7.36 -9.15
C ALA A 308 -9.99 -6.11 -9.19
N MET A 309 -10.51 -5.72 -10.36
CA MET A 309 -11.47 -4.63 -10.49
C MET A 309 -12.79 -4.93 -9.77
N ILE A 310 -13.27 -6.17 -9.87
CA ILE A 310 -14.49 -6.64 -9.21
C ILE A 310 -14.32 -6.61 -7.69
N VAL A 311 -13.21 -7.13 -7.19
CA VAL A 311 -12.91 -7.12 -5.74
C VAL A 311 -12.73 -5.68 -5.23
N HIS A 312 -12.05 -4.82 -6.00
CA HIS A 312 -11.94 -3.40 -5.69
C HIS A 312 -13.32 -2.73 -5.52
N ALA A 313 -14.25 -2.96 -6.44
CA ALA A 313 -15.61 -2.42 -6.37
C ALA A 313 -16.38 -2.96 -5.13
N ALA A 314 -16.26 -4.26 -4.84
CA ALA A 314 -16.90 -4.88 -3.68
C ALA A 314 -16.37 -4.35 -2.33
N PHE A 315 -15.09 -3.97 -2.27
CA PHE A 315 -14.49 -3.35 -1.09
C PHE A 315 -14.85 -1.87 -0.93
N GLY A 316 -15.23 -1.19 -1.99
CA GLY A 316 -15.31 0.27 -1.99
C GLY A 316 -13.94 0.94 -1.99
N GLY A 317 -13.03 0.40 -2.78
CA GLY A 317 -11.62 0.77 -2.80
C GLY A 317 -11.33 2.21 -3.23
N SER A 318 -10.09 2.62 -3.03
CA SER A 318 -9.57 3.94 -3.39
C SER A 318 -9.65 4.21 -4.90
N THR A 319 -10.04 5.42 -5.28
CA THR A 319 -10.07 5.87 -6.69
C THR A 319 -8.68 5.89 -7.34
N ASN A 320 -7.59 5.89 -6.56
CA ASN A 320 -6.22 5.78 -7.08
C ASN A 320 -5.99 4.50 -7.87
N LEU A 321 -6.72 3.44 -7.58
CA LEU A 321 -6.60 2.18 -8.31
C LEU A 321 -7.10 2.28 -9.77
N LEU A 322 -7.94 3.28 -10.08
CA LEU A 322 -8.29 3.63 -11.47
C LEU A 322 -7.06 4.05 -12.29
N LEU A 323 -5.98 4.48 -11.64
CA LEU A 323 -4.68 4.79 -12.25
C LEU A 323 -3.66 3.64 -12.08
N HIS A 324 -3.72 2.91 -10.97
CA HIS A 324 -2.71 1.89 -10.67
C HIS A 324 -2.99 0.57 -11.39
N VAL A 325 -4.23 0.09 -11.45
CA VAL A 325 -4.56 -1.16 -12.13
C VAL A 325 -4.23 -1.11 -13.63
N PRO A 326 -4.61 -0.04 -14.39
CA PRO A 326 -4.17 0.09 -15.78
C PRO A 326 -2.64 0.17 -15.95
N ALA A 327 -1.93 0.78 -15.00
CA ALA A 327 -0.46 0.85 -15.03
C ALA A 327 0.19 -0.51 -14.80
N ILE A 328 -0.37 -1.34 -13.91
CA ILE A 328 0.07 -2.73 -13.67
C ILE A 328 -0.18 -3.58 -14.94
N ALA A 329 -1.37 -3.48 -15.54
CA ALA A 329 -1.69 -4.17 -16.79
C ALA A 329 -0.71 -3.77 -17.92
N HIS A 330 -0.45 -2.46 -18.05
CA HIS A 330 0.52 -1.95 -19.03
C HIS A 330 1.94 -2.51 -18.78
N ALA A 331 2.40 -2.53 -17.53
CA ALA A 331 3.71 -3.07 -17.19
C ALA A 331 3.84 -4.57 -17.51
N ALA A 332 2.75 -5.32 -17.42
CA ALA A 332 2.68 -6.73 -17.81
C ALA A 332 2.55 -6.96 -19.33
N GLY A 333 2.39 -5.90 -20.13
CA GLY A 333 2.10 -6.01 -21.55
C GLY A 333 0.66 -6.47 -21.86
N LEU A 334 -0.26 -6.30 -20.91
CA LEU A 334 -1.67 -6.64 -21.05
C LEU A 334 -2.51 -5.43 -21.54
N PRO A 335 -3.68 -5.68 -22.13
CA PRO A 335 -4.66 -4.63 -22.41
C PRO A 335 -4.98 -3.84 -21.13
N ARG A 336 -4.95 -2.52 -21.23
CA ARG A 336 -5.30 -1.64 -20.10
C ARG A 336 -6.81 -1.58 -19.95
N PRO A 337 -7.36 -1.75 -18.73
CA PRO A 337 -8.77 -1.47 -18.46
C PRO A 337 -9.16 -0.07 -18.90
N THR A 338 -10.30 0.05 -19.54
CA THR A 338 -10.91 1.31 -19.99
C THR A 338 -11.84 1.88 -18.93
N VAL A 339 -12.33 3.10 -19.14
CA VAL A 339 -13.36 3.70 -18.28
C VAL A 339 -14.65 2.89 -18.36
N GLU A 340 -14.98 2.37 -19.52
CA GLU A 340 -16.16 1.52 -19.77
C GLU A 340 -16.12 0.23 -18.97
N ASP A 341 -14.94 -0.43 -18.87
CA ASP A 341 -14.75 -1.61 -18.01
C ASP A 341 -15.01 -1.29 -16.53
N TRP A 342 -14.55 -0.13 -16.05
CA TRP A 342 -14.82 0.32 -14.68
C TRP A 342 -16.29 0.64 -14.46
N ILE A 343 -16.98 1.24 -15.43
CA ILE A 343 -18.43 1.51 -15.38
C ILE A 343 -19.21 0.20 -15.28
N GLU A 344 -18.91 -0.78 -16.14
CA GLU A 344 -19.56 -2.09 -16.15
C GLU A 344 -19.41 -2.79 -14.80
N VAL A 345 -18.16 -2.87 -14.29
CA VAL A 345 -17.87 -3.50 -13.01
C VAL A 345 -18.62 -2.82 -11.87
N ASN A 346 -18.55 -1.50 -11.76
CA ASN A 346 -19.20 -0.78 -10.64
C ASN A 346 -20.74 -0.78 -10.69
N ARG A 347 -21.34 -1.04 -11.86
CA ARG A 347 -22.79 -1.24 -11.99
C ARG A 347 -23.25 -2.63 -11.57
N SER A 348 -22.40 -3.65 -11.81
CA SER A 348 -22.77 -5.06 -11.59
C SER A 348 -22.36 -5.59 -10.22
N VAL A 349 -21.34 -5.01 -9.59
CA VAL A 349 -20.75 -5.50 -8.35
C VAL A 349 -21.30 -4.77 -7.13
N PRO A 350 -21.94 -5.47 -6.19
CA PRO A 350 -22.38 -4.86 -4.94
C PRO A 350 -21.19 -4.55 -4.04
N ARG A 351 -21.26 -3.44 -3.28
CA ARG A 351 -20.33 -3.21 -2.18
C ARG A 351 -20.69 -4.11 -1.01
N LEU A 352 -19.69 -4.82 -0.47
CA LEU A 352 -19.90 -5.86 0.55
C LEU A 352 -19.18 -5.55 1.88
N VAL A 353 -18.29 -4.56 1.92
CA VAL A 353 -17.44 -4.33 3.09
C VAL A 353 -17.80 -3.04 3.80
N SER A 354 -17.97 -3.14 5.13
CA SER A 354 -18.13 -2.00 6.03
C SER A 354 -16.77 -1.68 6.64
N VAL A 355 -16.10 -0.70 6.09
CA VAL A 355 -14.73 -0.32 6.49
C VAL A 355 -14.55 1.18 6.42
N LEU A 356 -13.80 1.76 7.35
CA LEU A 356 -13.45 3.18 7.32
C LEU A 356 -12.73 3.52 5.99
N PRO A 357 -13.12 4.57 5.25
CA PRO A 357 -14.22 5.53 5.50
C PRO A 357 -15.57 5.16 4.84
N ASN A 358 -15.73 3.98 4.27
CA ASN A 358 -16.78 3.62 3.32
C ASN A 358 -17.93 2.77 3.88
N GLY A 359 -18.03 2.59 5.14
CA GLY A 359 -19.04 1.70 5.73
C GLY A 359 -20.20 2.40 6.42
N PRO A 360 -21.31 1.71 6.66
CA PRO A 360 -22.32 2.18 7.61
C PRO A 360 -21.78 2.18 9.04
N VAL A 361 -20.84 1.26 9.35
CA VAL A 361 -20.02 1.26 10.56
C VAL A 361 -18.57 1.33 10.11
N HIS A 362 -17.83 2.30 10.60
CA HIS A 362 -16.44 2.56 10.17
C HIS A 362 -15.44 1.63 10.86
N HIS A 363 -15.45 0.33 10.50
CA HIS A 363 -14.49 -0.63 11.02
C HIS A 363 -13.07 -0.34 10.52
N PRO A 364 -12.03 -0.46 11.37
CA PRO A 364 -10.64 -0.40 10.92
C PRO A 364 -10.30 -1.61 10.04
N THR A 365 -9.29 -1.47 9.19
CA THR A 365 -8.89 -2.50 8.22
C THR A 365 -8.52 -3.84 8.85
N VAL A 366 -7.95 -3.84 10.08
CA VAL A 366 -7.64 -5.07 10.81
C VAL A 366 -8.89 -5.91 11.10
N ARG A 367 -10.05 -5.28 11.34
CA ARG A 367 -11.32 -6.04 11.51
C ARG A 367 -11.77 -6.70 10.21
N VAL A 368 -11.48 -6.10 9.07
CA VAL A 368 -11.74 -6.73 7.77
C VAL A 368 -10.87 -7.98 7.60
N PHE A 369 -9.58 -7.91 7.97
CA PHE A 369 -8.71 -9.09 7.98
C PHE A 369 -9.28 -10.19 8.88
N LEU A 370 -9.64 -9.87 10.12
CA LEU A 370 -10.19 -10.83 11.08
C LEU A 370 -11.56 -11.39 10.65
N ALA A 371 -12.39 -10.61 9.95
CA ALA A 371 -13.67 -11.07 9.40
C ALA A 371 -13.54 -12.06 8.24
N GLY A 372 -12.31 -12.24 7.73
CA GLY A 372 -12.00 -13.20 6.67
C GLY A 372 -11.30 -12.55 5.45
N GLY A 373 -11.14 -11.23 5.42
CA GLY A 373 -10.32 -10.53 4.43
C GLY A 373 -10.83 -10.65 2.99
N VAL A 374 -9.89 -10.55 2.06
CA VAL A 374 -10.15 -10.61 0.61
C VAL A 374 -10.82 -11.92 0.19
N PRO A 375 -10.38 -13.10 0.64
CA PRO A 375 -11.00 -14.35 0.20
C PRO A 375 -12.45 -14.50 0.69
N GLU A 376 -12.84 -13.91 1.82
CA GLU A 376 -14.25 -13.92 2.26
C GLU A 376 -15.13 -13.11 1.29
N VAL A 377 -14.67 -11.94 0.86
CA VAL A 377 -15.37 -11.16 -0.17
C VAL A 377 -15.44 -11.93 -1.48
N MET A 378 -14.34 -12.58 -1.88
CA MET A 378 -14.30 -13.39 -3.10
C MET A 378 -15.23 -14.60 -3.04
N LEU A 379 -15.46 -15.22 -1.88
CA LEU A 379 -16.47 -16.28 -1.71
C LEU A 379 -17.88 -15.78 -2.06
N HIS A 380 -18.26 -14.57 -1.60
CA HIS A 380 -19.55 -13.98 -1.95
C HIS A 380 -19.65 -13.67 -3.46
N LEU A 381 -18.58 -13.13 -4.05
CA LEU A 381 -18.53 -12.82 -5.48
C LEU A 381 -18.54 -14.07 -6.35
N ARG A 382 -17.86 -15.16 -5.94
CA ARG A 382 -17.86 -16.47 -6.59
C ARG A 382 -19.28 -17.07 -6.66
N ARG A 383 -20.00 -17.05 -5.54
CA ARG A 383 -21.39 -17.55 -5.46
C ARG A 383 -22.34 -16.79 -6.38
N ARG A 384 -21.99 -15.58 -6.80
CA ARG A 384 -22.71 -14.79 -7.79
C ARG A 384 -22.23 -14.97 -9.23
N GLY A 385 -21.23 -15.83 -9.46
CA GLY A 385 -20.65 -16.03 -10.79
C GLY A 385 -19.89 -14.81 -11.36
N LEU A 386 -19.41 -13.89 -10.50
CA LEU A 386 -18.75 -12.67 -10.93
C LEU A 386 -17.25 -12.85 -11.17
N LEU A 387 -16.61 -13.86 -10.57
CA LEU A 387 -15.18 -14.08 -10.67
C LEU A 387 -14.84 -15.20 -11.66
N ASP A 388 -13.77 -15.03 -12.41
CA ASP A 388 -13.10 -16.13 -13.08
C ASP A 388 -12.22 -16.87 -12.07
N THR A 389 -12.69 -18.04 -11.64
CA THR A 389 -12.02 -18.87 -10.62
C THR A 389 -10.97 -19.80 -11.20
N THR A 390 -10.81 -19.83 -12.52
CA THR A 390 -9.81 -20.67 -13.22
C THR A 390 -8.42 -20.06 -13.27
N VAL A 391 -8.31 -18.75 -12.97
CA VAL A 391 -7.02 -18.05 -12.96
C VAL A 391 -6.05 -18.65 -11.95
N LEU A 392 -4.80 -18.82 -12.36
CA LEU A 392 -3.72 -19.28 -11.48
C LEU A 392 -3.35 -18.17 -10.49
N THR A 393 -2.88 -18.57 -9.30
CA THR A 393 -2.34 -17.66 -8.30
C THR A 393 -0.92 -18.05 -7.91
N VAL A 394 -0.26 -17.20 -7.12
CA VAL A 394 1.10 -17.49 -6.62
C VAL A 394 1.19 -18.67 -5.65
N THR A 395 0.08 -19.25 -5.23
CA THR A 395 0.08 -20.52 -4.50
C THR A 395 0.41 -21.72 -5.40
N GLY A 396 0.42 -21.52 -6.73
CA GLY A 396 0.54 -22.57 -7.73
C GLY A 396 -0.76 -23.36 -7.94
N ARG A 397 -1.89 -22.82 -7.45
CA ARG A 397 -3.26 -23.35 -7.57
C ARG A 397 -4.16 -22.28 -8.19
N THR A 398 -5.30 -22.70 -8.69
CA THR A 398 -6.32 -21.77 -9.19
C THR A 398 -6.96 -20.99 -8.05
N LEU A 399 -7.58 -19.86 -8.37
CA LEU A 399 -8.37 -19.08 -7.42
C LEU A 399 -9.50 -19.94 -6.81
N GLY A 400 -10.15 -20.76 -7.63
CA GLY A 400 -11.22 -21.66 -7.16
C GLY A 400 -10.76 -22.62 -6.07
N GLU A 401 -9.64 -23.32 -6.31
CA GLU A 401 -9.06 -24.25 -5.33
C GLU A 401 -8.62 -23.54 -4.04
N ASN A 402 -8.08 -22.33 -4.12
CA ASN A 402 -7.73 -21.55 -2.94
C ASN A 402 -8.97 -21.11 -2.14
N LEU A 403 -10.05 -20.74 -2.82
CA LEU A 403 -11.30 -20.37 -2.16
C LEU A 403 -11.99 -21.57 -1.51
N ASP A 404 -11.92 -22.78 -2.11
CA ASP A 404 -12.43 -24.02 -1.51
C ASP A 404 -11.67 -24.39 -0.22
N GLU A 405 -10.33 -24.25 -0.26
CA GLU A 405 -9.50 -24.45 0.93
C GLU A 405 -9.81 -23.41 2.00
N TRP A 406 -9.92 -22.13 1.62
CA TRP A 406 -10.25 -21.05 2.56
C TRP A 406 -11.59 -21.24 3.24
N GLU A 407 -12.63 -21.57 2.49
CA GLU A 407 -14.00 -21.73 2.99
C GLU A 407 -14.09 -22.76 4.12
N ASN A 408 -13.28 -23.82 4.03
CA ASN A 408 -13.25 -24.93 4.97
C ASN A 408 -12.09 -24.87 5.99
N SER A 409 -11.28 -23.79 5.96
CA SER A 409 -10.07 -23.70 6.78
C SER A 409 -10.35 -23.37 8.24
N GLU A 410 -9.61 -24.03 9.14
CA GLU A 410 -9.57 -23.69 10.56
C GLU A 410 -9.09 -22.23 10.76
N ARG A 411 -8.19 -21.75 9.90
CA ARG A 411 -7.67 -20.37 9.93
C ARG A 411 -8.81 -19.35 9.78
N ARG A 412 -9.72 -19.55 8.84
CA ARG A 412 -10.91 -18.70 8.65
C ARG A 412 -11.78 -18.70 9.91
N ALA A 413 -12.09 -19.88 10.44
CA ALA A 413 -12.93 -20.00 11.63
C ALA A 413 -12.31 -19.29 12.84
N ARG A 414 -11.02 -19.50 13.09
CA ARG A 414 -10.31 -18.88 14.23
C ARG A 414 -10.23 -17.36 14.16
N PHE A 415 -9.92 -16.77 13.00
CA PHE A 415 -9.86 -15.32 12.90
C PHE A 415 -11.24 -14.67 13.11
N ARG A 416 -12.29 -15.26 12.59
CA ARG A 416 -13.67 -14.78 12.82
C ARG A 416 -14.07 -14.90 14.28
N GLU A 417 -13.68 -15.97 14.95
CA GLU A 417 -13.88 -16.16 16.39
C GLU A 417 -13.10 -15.12 17.22
N ILE A 418 -11.85 -14.82 16.85
CA ILE A 418 -11.04 -13.79 17.51
C ILE A 418 -11.75 -12.43 17.44
N LEU A 419 -12.26 -12.03 16.28
CA LEU A 419 -12.98 -10.76 16.12
C LEU A 419 -14.21 -10.71 17.03
N GLN A 420 -14.97 -11.77 17.09
CA GLN A 420 -16.17 -11.85 17.92
C GLN A 420 -15.84 -11.83 19.43
N LYS A 421 -14.80 -12.57 19.85
CA LYS A 421 -14.41 -12.66 21.26
C LYS A 421 -13.71 -11.40 21.79
N GLN A 422 -12.81 -10.80 20.99
CA GLN A 422 -12.01 -9.66 21.46
C GLN A 422 -12.75 -8.33 21.31
N ASP A 423 -13.43 -8.13 20.19
CA ASP A 423 -14.04 -6.86 19.83
C ASP A 423 -15.59 -6.87 19.99
N GLY A 424 -16.19 -8.04 20.24
CA GLY A 424 -17.65 -8.16 20.29
C GLY A 424 -18.33 -7.91 18.95
N VAL A 425 -17.60 -8.01 17.82
CA VAL A 425 -18.09 -7.67 16.48
C VAL A 425 -18.42 -8.94 15.72
N ASP A 426 -19.66 -9.02 15.20
CA ASP A 426 -20.06 -10.06 14.26
C ASP A 426 -19.28 -9.88 12.95
N PRO A 427 -18.48 -10.88 12.51
CA PRO A 427 -17.78 -10.81 11.23
C PRO A 427 -18.67 -10.49 10.02
N ASP A 428 -19.94 -10.91 10.05
CA ASP A 428 -20.92 -10.65 9.00
C ASP A 428 -21.49 -9.21 9.02
N GLU A 429 -21.15 -8.40 10.03
CA GLU A 429 -21.36 -6.94 10.05
C GLU A 429 -20.15 -6.16 9.50
N VAL A 430 -19.04 -6.85 9.24
CA VAL A 430 -17.84 -6.26 8.60
C VAL A 430 -17.79 -6.61 7.12
N ILE A 431 -18.01 -7.89 6.78
CA ILE A 431 -18.11 -8.37 5.39
C ILE A 431 -19.51 -8.97 5.21
N PHE A 432 -20.38 -8.27 4.50
CA PHE A 432 -21.75 -8.64 4.30
C PHE A 432 -21.95 -9.66 3.18
N SER A 433 -22.95 -10.52 3.32
CA SER A 433 -23.52 -11.16 2.13
C SER A 433 -24.18 -10.09 1.23
N PRO A 434 -24.36 -10.36 -0.08
CA PRO A 434 -25.03 -9.42 -0.99
C PRO A 434 -26.44 -9.04 -0.54
N GLU A 435 -27.18 -9.98 0.04
CA GLU A 435 -28.53 -9.76 0.55
C GLU A 435 -28.51 -8.83 1.77
N ARG A 436 -27.59 -9.08 2.70
CA ARG A 436 -27.42 -8.25 3.91
C ARG A 436 -26.91 -6.85 3.54
N ALA A 437 -25.98 -6.75 2.58
CA ALA A 437 -25.51 -5.46 2.05
C ALA A 437 -26.65 -4.64 1.46
N LYS A 438 -27.53 -5.26 0.65
CA LYS A 438 -28.72 -4.62 0.09
C LYS A 438 -29.70 -4.19 1.18
N ALA A 439 -29.95 -5.04 2.18
CA ALA A 439 -30.82 -4.72 3.32
C ALA A 439 -30.29 -3.55 4.16
N ARG A 440 -28.96 -3.37 4.23
CA ARG A 440 -28.28 -2.24 4.88
C ARG A 440 -28.18 -1.00 4.01
N GLY A 441 -28.72 -1.01 2.79
CA GLY A 441 -28.69 0.12 1.87
C GLY A 441 -27.32 0.41 1.26
N LEU A 442 -26.39 -0.58 1.23
CA LEU A 442 -25.10 -0.40 0.57
C LEU A 442 -25.29 -0.33 -0.94
N THR A 443 -24.89 0.79 -1.52
CA THR A 443 -24.87 1.04 -2.97
C THR A 443 -23.49 0.80 -3.56
N GLY A 444 -23.36 0.92 -4.89
CA GLY A 444 -22.04 0.95 -5.55
C GLY A 444 -21.21 2.10 -5.03
N THR A 445 -19.89 1.92 -5.02
CA THR A 445 -18.95 2.91 -4.47
C THR A 445 -18.65 4.04 -5.44
N LEU A 446 -18.47 3.71 -6.73
CA LEU A 446 -18.09 4.66 -7.76
C LEU A 446 -19.21 4.83 -8.78
N ALA A 447 -19.49 6.08 -9.15
CA ALA A 447 -20.32 6.45 -10.27
C ALA A 447 -19.49 7.28 -11.27
N PHE A 448 -19.85 7.20 -12.56
CA PHE A 448 -19.11 7.80 -13.66
C PHE A 448 -20.04 8.71 -14.50
N PRO A 449 -20.44 9.88 -13.98
CA PRO A 449 -21.30 10.80 -14.72
C PRO A 449 -20.55 11.50 -15.85
N ARG A 450 -21.31 11.91 -16.87
CA ARG A 450 -20.84 12.74 -17.99
C ARG A 450 -21.68 13.99 -18.09
N GLY A 451 -21.10 15.09 -18.56
CA GLY A 451 -21.79 16.35 -18.73
C GLY A 451 -20.90 17.39 -19.42
N ASN A 452 -21.39 18.61 -19.54
CA ASN A 452 -20.67 19.69 -20.21
C ASN A 452 -19.37 20.12 -19.52
N LEU A 453 -19.24 19.93 -18.19
CA LEU A 453 -17.97 20.15 -17.47
C LEU A 453 -17.01 18.99 -17.62
N ALA A 454 -17.49 17.79 -17.86
CA ALA A 454 -16.67 16.58 -18.01
C ALA A 454 -17.25 15.72 -19.15
N PRO A 455 -17.07 16.12 -20.41
CA PRO A 455 -17.65 15.43 -21.56
C PRO A 455 -17.08 14.02 -21.74
N GLU A 456 -15.82 13.81 -21.38
CA GLU A 456 -15.16 12.51 -21.40
C GLU A 456 -15.46 11.65 -20.17
N GLY A 457 -16.09 12.24 -19.15
CA GLY A 457 -16.50 11.57 -17.92
C GLY A 457 -15.82 12.12 -16.68
N SER A 458 -16.44 11.80 -15.55
CA SER A 458 -15.93 12.12 -14.21
C SER A 458 -16.11 10.90 -13.30
N VAL A 459 -15.51 10.93 -12.11
CA VAL A 459 -15.66 9.90 -11.09
C VAL A 459 -16.22 10.52 -9.83
N VAL A 460 -17.30 9.95 -9.32
CA VAL A 460 -17.89 10.32 -8.03
C VAL A 460 -17.77 9.14 -7.08
N LYS A 461 -17.21 9.38 -5.90
CA LYS A 461 -17.26 8.41 -4.81
C LYS A 461 -18.62 8.58 -4.09
N ALA A 462 -19.61 7.79 -4.49
CA ALA A 462 -20.99 7.90 -4.00
C ALA A 462 -21.09 7.76 -2.48
N THR A 463 -20.18 6.99 -1.86
CA THR A 463 -20.08 6.83 -0.40
C THR A 463 -19.66 8.10 0.35
N SER A 464 -19.16 9.13 -0.36
CA SER A 464 -18.81 10.42 0.23
C SER A 464 -19.98 11.42 0.25
N ILE A 465 -21.12 11.07 -0.34
CA ILE A 465 -22.34 11.89 -0.30
C ILE A 465 -23.12 11.52 0.95
N ASP A 466 -23.38 12.50 1.83
CA ASP A 466 -24.21 12.29 3.02
C ASP A 466 -25.65 11.95 2.58
N PRO A 467 -26.24 10.84 3.02
CA PRO A 467 -27.58 10.44 2.63
C PRO A 467 -28.66 11.51 2.92
N SER A 468 -28.45 12.38 3.91
CA SER A 468 -29.42 13.43 4.28
C SER A 468 -29.52 14.59 3.28
N VAL A 469 -28.62 14.66 2.29
CA VAL A 469 -28.63 15.67 1.23
C VAL A 469 -29.04 15.09 -0.13
N VAL A 470 -29.41 13.81 -0.17
CA VAL A 470 -29.94 13.14 -1.36
C VAL A 470 -31.45 13.33 -1.39
N ASP A 471 -32.00 13.68 -2.57
CA ASP A 471 -33.43 13.90 -2.75
C ASP A 471 -34.24 12.60 -2.56
N ALA A 472 -35.55 12.74 -2.41
CA ALA A 472 -36.47 11.61 -2.17
C ALA A 472 -36.47 10.57 -3.31
N ASP A 473 -36.07 10.98 -4.52
CA ASP A 473 -35.93 10.09 -5.69
C ASP A 473 -34.54 9.38 -5.75
N GLY A 474 -33.71 9.53 -4.70
CA GLY A 474 -32.39 8.92 -4.62
C GLY A 474 -31.30 9.63 -5.43
N VAL A 475 -31.54 10.85 -5.90
CA VAL A 475 -30.60 11.62 -6.72
C VAL A 475 -30.02 12.78 -5.91
N TYR A 476 -28.70 12.91 -5.92
CA TYR A 476 -28.01 14.08 -5.39
C TYR A 476 -28.01 15.20 -6.42
N ARG A 477 -28.63 16.34 -6.08
CA ARG A 477 -28.66 17.56 -6.89
C ARG A 477 -28.08 18.71 -6.09
N LYS A 478 -27.23 19.52 -6.74
CA LYS A 478 -26.67 20.70 -6.12
C LYS A 478 -26.55 21.84 -7.11
N GLU A 479 -27.12 22.96 -6.77
CA GLU A 479 -26.95 24.24 -7.45
C GLU A 479 -26.52 25.29 -6.43
N GLY A 480 -25.57 26.15 -6.80
CA GLY A 480 -25.06 27.18 -5.90
C GLY A 480 -23.90 27.97 -6.46
N PRO A 481 -23.47 29.03 -5.75
CA PRO A 481 -22.33 29.84 -6.16
C PRO A 481 -21.05 29.03 -6.26
N ALA A 482 -20.35 29.10 -7.40
CA ALA A 482 -19.04 28.50 -7.56
C ALA A 482 -17.96 29.31 -6.81
N ARG A 483 -17.19 28.62 -5.97
CA ARG A 483 -16.00 29.15 -5.28
C ARG A 483 -14.77 28.46 -5.85
N VAL A 484 -14.10 29.13 -6.78
CA VAL A 484 -13.01 28.56 -7.57
C VAL A 484 -11.66 28.89 -6.92
N PHE A 485 -10.83 27.86 -6.76
CA PHE A 485 -9.46 27.94 -6.23
C PHE A 485 -8.51 27.18 -7.16
N VAL A 486 -7.26 27.63 -7.23
CA VAL A 486 -6.17 27.00 -8.00
C VAL A 486 -5.12 26.33 -7.10
N SER A 487 -5.41 26.21 -5.81
CA SER A 487 -4.59 25.46 -4.86
C SER A 487 -5.42 25.00 -3.65
N GLU A 488 -5.09 23.83 -3.14
CA GLU A 488 -5.69 23.30 -1.91
C GLU A 488 -5.47 24.23 -0.72
N LYS A 489 -4.28 24.83 -0.60
CA LYS A 489 -3.94 25.78 0.45
C LYS A 489 -4.91 26.98 0.50
N ALA A 490 -5.25 27.54 -0.65
CA ALA A 490 -6.18 28.67 -0.74
C ALA A 490 -7.61 28.24 -0.36
N ALA A 491 -8.07 27.06 -0.81
CA ALA A 491 -9.37 26.50 -0.44
C ALA A 491 -9.44 26.25 1.07
N MET A 492 -8.41 25.66 1.66
CA MET A 492 -8.32 25.42 3.11
C MET A 492 -8.37 26.71 3.93
N ALA A 493 -7.66 27.76 3.48
CA ALA A 493 -7.74 29.08 4.12
C ALA A 493 -9.16 29.66 4.05
N ALA A 494 -9.86 29.48 2.93
CA ALA A 494 -11.25 29.94 2.78
C ALA A 494 -12.23 29.19 3.70
N ILE A 495 -12.05 27.87 3.87
CA ILE A 495 -12.85 27.07 4.82
C ILE A 495 -12.58 27.54 6.24
N LYS A 496 -11.32 27.62 6.67
CA LYS A 496 -10.92 28.04 8.04
C LYS A 496 -11.41 29.42 8.41
N THR A 497 -11.51 30.33 7.45
CA THR A 497 -11.97 31.73 7.67
C THR A 497 -13.47 31.91 7.45
N GLY A 498 -14.23 30.85 7.25
CA GLY A 498 -15.69 30.90 7.07
C GLY A 498 -16.14 31.56 5.76
N LYS A 499 -15.29 31.64 4.73
CA LYS A 499 -15.64 32.16 3.40
C LYS A 499 -16.43 31.16 2.57
N ILE A 500 -16.30 29.85 2.87
CA ILE A 500 -17.13 28.78 2.30
C ILE A 500 -18.32 28.58 3.19
N LYS A 501 -19.52 28.48 2.60
CA LYS A 501 -20.80 28.39 3.30
C LYS A 501 -21.65 27.22 2.78
N ALA A 502 -22.63 26.84 3.57
CA ALA A 502 -23.69 25.92 3.09
C ALA A 502 -24.29 26.47 1.78
N GLY A 503 -24.39 25.62 0.78
CA GLY A 503 -24.92 26.02 -0.53
C GLY A 503 -23.84 26.28 -1.59
N ASP A 504 -22.61 26.54 -1.23
CA ASP A 504 -21.53 26.75 -2.19
C ASP A 504 -21.15 25.47 -2.96
N VAL A 505 -20.62 25.67 -4.17
CA VAL A 505 -19.93 24.66 -4.97
C VAL A 505 -18.45 25.02 -4.98
N LEU A 506 -17.64 24.29 -4.22
CA LEU A 506 -16.19 24.52 -4.15
C LEU A 506 -15.53 23.82 -5.34
N VAL A 507 -14.73 24.56 -6.11
CA VAL A 507 -14.03 24.06 -7.29
C VAL A 507 -12.52 24.23 -7.11
N LEU A 508 -11.79 23.13 -7.20
CA LEU A 508 -10.33 23.12 -7.28
C LEU A 508 -9.94 22.81 -8.73
N ALA A 509 -9.33 23.77 -9.41
CA ALA A 509 -9.00 23.67 -10.84
C ALA A 509 -7.50 23.81 -11.09
N GLY A 510 -6.99 23.09 -12.11
CA GLY A 510 -5.58 23.14 -12.53
C GLY A 510 -4.62 22.34 -11.64
N ILE A 511 -5.13 21.41 -10.85
CA ILE A 511 -4.35 20.55 -9.94
C ILE A 511 -4.44 19.06 -10.29
N GLY A 512 -4.81 18.76 -11.52
CA GLY A 512 -4.89 17.38 -12.04
C GLY A 512 -3.53 16.74 -12.26
N PRO A 513 -3.47 15.42 -12.53
CA PRO A 513 -2.23 14.64 -12.64
C PRO A 513 -1.25 15.15 -13.69
N LEU A 514 -1.72 15.77 -14.76
CA LEU A 514 -0.86 16.34 -15.80
C LEU A 514 -0.18 17.64 -15.37
N GLY A 515 -0.81 18.39 -14.46
CA GLY A 515 -0.29 19.68 -13.98
C GLY A 515 0.59 19.55 -12.73
N THR A 516 0.23 18.65 -11.82
CA THR A 516 0.81 18.59 -10.47
C THR A 516 1.18 17.17 -10.03
N GLY A 517 1.39 16.25 -10.97
CA GLY A 517 1.59 14.83 -10.63
C GLY A 517 0.30 14.19 -10.13
N MET A 518 0.26 13.73 -8.89
CA MET A 518 -0.93 13.07 -8.36
C MET A 518 -1.35 13.73 -7.04
N GLU A 519 -1.71 15.00 -7.07
CA GLU A 519 -2.18 15.69 -5.89
C GLU A 519 -3.52 15.10 -5.41
N GLU A 520 -3.56 14.71 -4.15
CA GLU A 520 -4.76 14.25 -3.47
C GLU A 520 -5.31 15.36 -2.59
N THR A 521 -6.52 15.79 -2.84
CA THR A 521 -7.14 16.91 -2.11
C THR A 521 -7.83 16.45 -0.82
N TYR A 522 -7.11 15.63 -0.03
CA TYR A 522 -7.65 15.04 1.19
C TYR A 522 -7.94 16.09 2.28
N GLN A 523 -7.13 17.15 2.39
CA GLN A 523 -7.35 18.18 3.41
C GLN A 523 -8.70 18.87 3.22
N VAL A 524 -9.09 19.19 1.97
CA VAL A 524 -10.37 19.85 1.68
C VAL A 524 -11.54 18.91 1.97
N THR A 525 -11.46 17.63 1.56
CA THR A 525 -12.52 16.65 1.87
C THR A 525 -12.62 16.39 3.36
N GLY A 526 -11.49 16.21 4.04
CA GLY A 526 -11.44 16.05 5.49
C GLY A 526 -11.99 17.27 6.23
N ALA A 527 -11.66 18.49 5.75
CA ALA A 527 -12.17 19.73 6.31
C ALA A 527 -13.70 19.81 6.19
N LEU A 528 -14.24 19.61 4.99
CA LEU A 528 -15.69 19.68 4.74
C LEU A 528 -16.45 18.63 5.54
N LYS A 529 -15.93 17.41 5.67
CA LYS A 529 -16.54 16.35 6.49
C LYS A 529 -16.67 16.73 7.97
N ASN A 530 -15.76 17.55 8.48
CA ASN A 530 -15.66 17.89 9.91
C ASN A 530 -16.19 19.30 10.26
N VAL A 531 -16.83 20.01 9.33
CA VAL A 531 -17.54 21.27 9.63
C VAL A 531 -19.06 21.07 9.52
N PRO A 532 -19.87 21.71 10.37
CA PRO A 532 -21.32 21.47 10.43
C PRO A 532 -22.06 21.65 9.12
N TYR A 533 -21.61 22.58 8.28
CA TYR A 533 -22.22 22.90 6.99
C TYR A 533 -21.62 22.12 5.81
N GLY A 534 -20.58 21.32 6.03
CA GLY A 534 -19.78 20.74 4.95
C GLY A 534 -20.57 19.80 4.03
N LYS A 535 -21.52 19.02 4.57
CA LYS A 535 -22.41 18.17 3.75
C LYS A 535 -23.28 18.94 2.74
N HIS A 536 -23.44 20.24 2.94
CA HIS A 536 -24.18 21.13 2.04
C HIS A 536 -23.28 21.86 1.03
N VAL A 537 -22.00 21.49 0.94
CA VAL A 537 -21.02 22.02 -0.03
C VAL A 537 -20.68 20.90 -1.01
N ALA A 538 -20.92 21.13 -2.31
CA ALA A 538 -20.41 20.24 -3.33
C ALA A 538 -18.94 20.54 -3.61
N LEU A 539 -18.14 19.52 -3.92
CA LEU A 539 -16.72 19.66 -4.23
C LEU A 539 -16.41 19.03 -5.59
N LEU A 540 -15.78 19.84 -6.46
CA LEU A 540 -15.32 19.42 -7.79
C LEU A 540 -13.82 19.70 -7.92
N THR A 541 -13.12 18.82 -8.62
CA THR A 541 -11.70 19.00 -8.93
C THR A 541 -11.30 18.21 -10.18
N ASP A 542 -10.28 18.66 -10.87
CA ASP A 542 -9.55 17.91 -11.89
C ASP A 542 -8.42 17.05 -11.28
N ALA A 543 -8.13 17.19 -9.99
CA ALA A 543 -7.32 16.29 -9.19
C ALA A 543 -8.13 15.02 -8.84
N ARG A 544 -7.95 14.47 -7.65
CA ARG A 544 -8.76 13.34 -7.18
C ARG A 544 -8.83 13.25 -5.66
N PHE A 545 -9.73 12.39 -5.23
CA PHE A 545 -9.94 11.99 -3.84
C PHE A 545 -9.59 10.51 -3.71
N SER A 546 -8.73 10.14 -2.77
CA SER A 546 -8.21 8.76 -2.69
C SER A 546 -9.11 7.81 -1.91
N GLY A 547 -9.71 8.26 -0.81
CA GLY A 547 -10.43 7.38 0.10
C GLY A 547 -11.82 7.76 0.50
#